data_ad52000211529557aba058ac5c5a412c
#
_entry.id   ad52000211529557aba058ac5c5a412c
#
_cell.length_a   1.000
_cell.length_b   1.000
_cell.length_c   1.000
_cell.angle_alpha   90.00
_cell.angle_beta   90.00
_cell.angle_gamma   90.00
#
_symmetry.space_group_name_H-M   'P 1'
#
loop_
_entity.id
_entity.type
_entity.pdbx_description
1 polymer ?
#
loop_
_entity_poly.entity_id
_entity_poly.type
_entity_poly.pdbx_seq_one_letter_code
_entity_poly.pdbx_strand_id
1 'polypeptide(L)'
;DEYEMLNLLASGDLENFKYFADQDYSMVKHLIGYGIVRASDESYDFQIDALKEYLLRQQRRSAFIKTPKEKWAYTCTQRSALEIELRKMVKFILRIAYQSESLAKEAVVKKIYGSDARKYATYSYSDLFGSRKSNIYFKNLKDLINSNWDYFKDFWNKQEMFISAMDILNNEGRFDAHATI
;
A
#
# COMPACT_ATOMS: atom_id res chain seq x y z
N ASP A 1 9.81 -2.53 -22.07
CA ASP A 1 8.59 -3.32 -21.92
C ASP A 1 7.35 -2.47 -22.21
N GLU A 2 6.15 -3.07 -22.24
CA GLU A 2 4.89 -2.36 -22.54
C GLU A 2 4.62 -1.19 -21.59
N TYR A 3 4.95 -1.32 -20.31
CA TYR A 3 4.80 -0.25 -19.33
C TYR A 3 5.71 0.94 -19.63
N GLU A 4 6.92 0.68 -20.07
CA GLU A 4 7.88 1.72 -20.49
C GLU A 4 7.38 2.45 -21.75
N MET A 5 6.85 1.73 -22.71
CA MET A 5 6.21 2.32 -23.88
C MET A 5 5.01 3.21 -23.51
N LEU A 6 4.16 2.78 -22.61
CA LEU A 6 3.04 3.60 -22.11
C LEU A 6 3.54 4.88 -21.40
N ASN A 7 4.65 4.82 -20.68
CA ASN A 7 5.25 5.99 -20.05
C ASN A 7 5.80 6.99 -21.07
N LEU A 8 6.44 6.51 -22.15
CA LEU A 8 6.89 7.37 -23.26
C LEU A 8 5.71 8.05 -23.94
N LEU A 9 4.66 7.27 -24.25
CA LEU A 9 3.46 7.80 -24.87
C LEU A 9 2.77 8.84 -23.96
N ALA A 10 2.68 8.59 -22.66
CA ALA A 10 2.09 9.52 -21.70
C ALA A 10 2.85 10.85 -21.62
N SER A 11 4.18 10.83 -21.66
CA SER A 11 5.04 12.01 -21.65
C SER A 11 5.07 12.76 -22.99
N GLY A 12 4.47 12.21 -24.05
CA GLY A 12 4.50 12.77 -25.39
C GLY A 12 5.81 12.50 -26.16
N ASP A 13 6.64 11.58 -25.64
CA ASP A 13 7.89 11.16 -26.31
C ASP A 13 7.60 10.11 -27.39
N LEU A 14 6.98 10.60 -28.47
CA LEU A 14 6.56 9.78 -29.61
C LEU A 14 7.74 9.22 -30.41
N GLU A 15 8.88 9.89 -30.38
CA GLU A 15 10.09 9.44 -31.10
C GLU A 15 10.61 8.14 -30.50
N ASN A 16 10.82 8.13 -29.17
CA ASN A 16 11.25 6.93 -28.48
C ASN A 16 10.17 5.84 -28.47
N PHE A 17 8.87 6.22 -28.37
CA PHE A 17 7.79 5.24 -28.49
C PHE A 17 7.84 4.51 -29.84
N LYS A 18 7.98 5.25 -30.95
CA LYS A 18 8.10 4.68 -32.32
C LYS A 18 9.35 3.81 -32.45
N TYR A 19 10.46 4.25 -31.89
CA TYR A 19 11.70 3.44 -31.88
C TYR A 19 11.48 2.07 -31.23
N PHE A 20 10.83 2.00 -30.06
CA PHE A 20 10.50 0.72 -29.43
C PHE A 20 9.45 -0.08 -30.22
N ALA A 21 8.48 0.59 -30.82
CA ALA A 21 7.50 -0.06 -31.68
C ALA A 21 8.12 -0.73 -32.91
N ASP A 22 9.15 -0.12 -33.49
CA ASP A 22 9.89 -0.67 -34.63
C ASP A 22 10.78 -1.86 -34.24
N GLN A 23 11.27 -1.90 -32.97
CA GLN A 23 12.04 -3.04 -32.47
C GLN A 23 11.16 -4.27 -32.19
N ASP A 24 9.98 -4.06 -31.61
CA ASP A 24 9.04 -5.13 -31.30
C ASP A 24 7.58 -4.64 -31.44
N TYR A 25 7.05 -4.76 -32.64
CA TYR A 25 5.69 -4.38 -32.95
C TYR A 25 4.63 -5.24 -32.22
N SER A 26 5.00 -6.39 -31.66
CA SER A 26 4.07 -7.23 -30.92
C SER A 26 3.55 -6.54 -29.66
N MET A 27 4.38 -5.74 -28.98
CA MET A 27 3.98 -4.96 -27.81
C MET A 27 2.91 -3.94 -28.17
N VAL A 28 3.07 -3.23 -29.29
CA VAL A 28 2.06 -2.25 -29.76
C VAL A 28 0.74 -2.94 -30.09
N LYS A 29 0.81 -4.11 -30.76
CA LYS A 29 -0.40 -4.92 -31.06
C LYS A 29 -1.14 -5.32 -29.78
N HIS A 30 -0.42 -5.71 -28.73
CA HIS A 30 -1.04 -6.04 -27.45
C HIS A 30 -1.72 -4.81 -26.85
N LEU A 31 -1.06 -3.66 -26.80
CA LEU A 31 -1.61 -2.43 -26.25
C LEU A 31 -2.85 -1.95 -27.03
N ILE A 32 -2.85 -2.12 -28.36
CA ILE A 32 -4.03 -1.84 -29.18
C ILE A 32 -5.12 -2.90 -28.95
N GLY A 33 -4.76 -4.18 -28.87
CA GLY A 33 -5.68 -5.28 -28.64
C GLY A 33 -6.41 -5.18 -27.29
N TYR A 34 -5.75 -4.65 -26.26
CA TYR A 34 -6.34 -4.36 -24.96
C TYR A 34 -7.16 -3.04 -24.94
N GLY A 35 -7.21 -2.30 -26.04
CA GLY A 35 -7.92 -1.02 -26.10
C GLY A 35 -7.27 0.08 -25.26
N ILE A 36 -5.97 -0.02 -24.97
CA ILE A 36 -5.20 0.98 -24.21
C ILE A 36 -4.70 2.08 -25.12
N VAL A 37 -4.16 1.68 -26.27
CA VAL A 37 -3.59 2.57 -27.28
C VAL A 37 -4.42 2.49 -28.56
N ARG A 38 -4.62 3.63 -29.22
CA ARG A 38 -5.13 3.72 -30.59
C ARG A 38 -4.00 4.16 -31.51
N ALA A 39 -3.93 3.53 -32.68
CA ALA A 39 -3.06 3.96 -33.76
C ALA A 39 -3.87 4.81 -34.75
N SER A 40 -3.33 5.90 -35.21
CA SER A 40 -3.75 6.66 -36.39
C SER A 40 -2.64 6.62 -37.43
N ASP A 41 -2.92 7.07 -38.67
CA ASP A 41 -1.99 6.93 -39.80
C ASP A 41 -0.56 7.45 -39.54
N GLU A 42 -0.41 8.40 -38.63
CA GLU A 42 0.91 8.99 -38.33
C GLU A 42 1.28 8.99 -36.84
N SER A 43 0.39 8.60 -35.94
CA SER A 43 0.63 8.73 -34.49
C SER A 43 -0.05 7.64 -33.64
N TYR A 44 0.38 7.57 -32.39
CA TYR A 44 -0.23 6.75 -31.35
C TYR A 44 -0.77 7.66 -30.26
N ASP A 45 -1.90 7.28 -29.65
CA ASP A 45 -2.49 8.00 -28.53
C ASP A 45 -3.21 7.03 -27.58
N PHE A 46 -3.50 7.47 -26.37
CA PHE A 46 -4.29 6.69 -25.43
C PHE A 46 -5.75 6.61 -25.87
N GLN A 47 -6.33 5.42 -25.76
CA GLN A 47 -7.77 5.21 -25.90
C GLN A 47 -8.52 5.70 -24.64
N ILE A 48 -7.84 5.69 -23.49
CA ILE A 48 -8.41 6.03 -22.18
C ILE A 48 -7.59 7.18 -21.59
N ASP A 49 -8.14 8.40 -21.62
CA ASP A 49 -7.48 9.60 -21.11
C ASP A 49 -7.13 9.51 -19.63
N ALA A 50 -7.98 8.86 -18.83
CA ALA A 50 -7.72 8.65 -17.41
C ALA A 50 -6.43 7.85 -17.14
N LEU A 51 -6.06 6.91 -18.03
CA LEU A 51 -4.80 6.16 -17.91
C LEU A 51 -3.60 7.05 -18.21
N LYS A 52 -3.68 7.90 -19.24
CA LYS A 52 -2.65 8.91 -19.54
C LYS A 52 -2.40 9.81 -18.33
N GLU A 53 -3.47 10.37 -17.76
CA GLU A 53 -3.37 11.21 -16.57
C GLU A 53 -2.79 10.48 -15.36
N TYR A 54 -3.16 9.22 -15.15
CA TYR A 54 -2.60 8.39 -14.09
C TYR A 54 -1.08 8.21 -14.26
N LEU A 55 -0.62 7.84 -15.46
CA LEU A 55 0.81 7.64 -15.75
C LEU A 55 1.60 8.93 -15.60
N LEU A 56 1.07 10.07 -16.09
CA LEU A 56 1.70 11.38 -15.90
C LEU A 56 1.83 11.75 -14.41
N ARG A 57 0.81 11.46 -13.60
CA ARG A 57 0.89 11.68 -12.16
C ARG A 57 1.94 10.79 -11.49
N GLN A 58 2.06 9.54 -11.92
CA GLN A 58 3.09 8.62 -11.43
C GLN A 58 4.50 9.09 -11.82
N GLN A 59 4.69 9.52 -13.06
CA GLN A 59 5.97 10.08 -13.53
C GLN A 59 6.37 11.33 -12.75
N ARG A 60 5.42 12.27 -12.55
CA ARG A 60 5.67 13.46 -11.72
C ARG A 60 6.08 13.09 -10.31
N ARG A 61 5.42 12.11 -9.68
CA ARG A 61 5.78 11.62 -8.35
C ARG A 61 7.19 11.02 -8.34
N SER A 62 7.54 10.19 -9.31
CA SER A 62 8.88 9.59 -9.41
C SER A 62 9.97 10.60 -9.72
N ALA A 63 9.67 11.63 -10.52
CA ALA A 63 10.61 12.71 -10.84
C ALA A 63 10.95 13.61 -9.64
N PHE A 64 10.01 13.76 -8.69
CA PHE A 64 10.23 14.53 -7.46
C PHE A 64 11.04 13.78 -6.40
N ILE A 65 11.11 12.43 -6.48
CA ILE A 65 11.83 11.61 -5.49
C ILE A 65 13.21 11.25 -6.06
N LYS A 66 14.11 12.22 -6.10
CA LYS A 66 15.45 12.04 -6.72
C LYS A 66 16.52 11.52 -5.78
N THR A 67 16.49 11.96 -4.53
CA THR A 67 17.53 11.60 -3.55
C THR A 67 17.11 10.40 -2.67
N PRO A 68 18.07 9.64 -2.12
CA PRO A 68 17.76 8.59 -1.13
C PRO A 68 16.95 9.12 0.05
N LYS A 69 17.23 10.35 0.51
CA LYS A 69 16.50 11.01 1.59
C LYS A 69 15.02 11.26 1.24
N GLU A 70 14.74 11.72 0.03
CA GLU A 70 13.37 11.95 -0.44
C GLU A 70 12.60 10.64 -0.62
N LYS A 71 13.25 9.61 -1.18
CA LYS A 71 12.68 8.26 -1.28
C LYS A 71 12.31 7.73 0.09
N TRP A 72 13.20 7.89 1.04
CA TRP A 72 12.99 7.52 2.43
C TRP A 72 11.81 8.26 3.06
N ALA A 73 11.77 9.57 2.99
CA ALA A 73 10.68 10.39 3.51
C ALA A 73 9.32 9.99 2.92
N TYR A 74 9.28 9.72 1.61
CA TYR A 74 8.10 9.23 0.93
C TYR A 74 7.65 7.85 1.47
N THR A 75 8.58 6.91 1.61
CA THR A 75 8.29 5.57 2.14
C THR A 75 7.75 5.63 3.57
N CYS A 76 8.34 6.45 4.44
CA CYS A 76 7.86 6.68 5.80
C CYS A 76 6.44 7.27 5.81
N THR A 77 6.15 8.22 4.92
CA THR A 77 4.81 8.81 4.79
C THR A 77 3.78 7.78 4.36
N GLN A 78 4.09 6.96 3.35
CA GLN A 78 3.18 5.90 2.87
C GLN A 78 2.94 4.84 3.95
N ARG A 79 4.00 4.43 4.65
CA ARG A 79 3.89 3.48 5.77
C ARG A 79 3.01 4.02 6.89
N SER A 80 3.17 5.28 7.27
CA SER A 80 2.34 5.92 8.30
C SER A 80 0.87 6.01 7.87
N ALA A 81 0.61 6.35 6.62
CA ALA A 81 -0.75 6.37 6.08
C ALA A 81 -1.38 4.97 6.10
N LEU A 82 -0.64 3.94 5.68
CA LEU A 82 -1.08 2.55 5.75
C LEU A 82 -1.37 2.12 7.19
N GLU A 83 -0.52 2.48 8.16
CA GLU A 83 -0.74 2.15 9.57
C GLU A 83 -2.05 2.75 10.09
N ILE A 84 -2.35 3.99 9.72
CA ILE A 84 -3.62 4.65 10.11
C ILE A 84 -4.82 3.90 9.54
N GLU A 85 -4.79 3.54 8.27
CA GLU A 85 -5.91 2.82 7.64
C GLU A 85 -6.06 1.39 8.20
N LEU A 86 -4.95 0.68 8.45
CA LEU A 86 -4.98 -0.62 9.11
C LEU A 86 -5.58 -0.54 10.53
N ARG A 87 -5.27 0.51 11.30
CA ARG A 87 -5.87 0.72 12.63
C ARG A 87 -7.38 0.87 12.54
N LYS A 88 -7.87 1.67 11.59
CA LYS A 88 -9.31 1.88 11.38
C LYS A 88 -9.98 0.56 10.98
N MET A 89 -9.40 -0.16 10.04
CA MET A 89 -9.93 -1.42 9.55
C MET A 89 -9.97 -2.49 10.65
N VAL A 90 -8.87 -2.71 11.36
CA VAL A 90 -8.79 -3.71 12.45
C VAL A 90 -9.79 -3.37 13.55
N LYS A 91 -9.88 -2.10 13.96
CA LYS A 91 -10.86 -1.65 14.93
C LYS A 91 -12.29 -1.97 14.50
N PHE A 92 -12.63 -1.67 13.25
CA PHE A 92 -13.97 -1.88 12.72
C PHE A 92 -14.31 -3.37 12.60
N ILE A 93 -13.44 -4.17 11.99
CA ILE A 93 -13.68 -5.60 11.75
C ILE A 93 -13.78 -6.37 13.06
N LEU A 94 -12.87 -6.15 14.01
CA LEU A 94 -12.93 -6.86 15.29
C LEU A 94 -14.19 -6.50 16.10
N ARG A 95 -14.64 -5.23 16.02
CA ARG A 95 -15.92 -4.85 16.66
C ARG A 95 -17.12 -5.62 16.08
N ILE A 96 -17.16 -5.79 14.75
CA ILE A 96 -18.22 -6.56 14.09
C ILE A 96 -18.08 -8.06 14.43
N ALA A 97 -16.88 -8.61 14.33
CA ALA A 97 -16.59 -10.01 14.56
C ALA A 97 -16.98 -10.48 15.97
N TYR A 98 -16.66 -9.67 16.97
CA TYR A 98 -17.00 -9.98 18.37
C TYR A 98 -18.39 -9.49 18.79
N GLN A 99 -19.12 -8.78 17.93
CA GLN A 99 -20.47 -8.24 18.17
C GLN A 99 -20.60 -7.38 19.47
N SER A 100 -19.48 -7.04 20.09
CA SER A 100 -19.38 -6.28 21.33
C SER A 100 -18.06 -5.56 21.43
N GLU A 101 -18.10 -4.25 21.76
CA GLU A 101 -16.87 -3.48 22.02
C GLU A 101 -16.11 -4.02 23.25
N SER A 102 -16.79 -4.52 24.25
CA SER A 102 -16.18 -5.08 25.45
C SER A 102 -15.40 -6.35 25.11
N LEU A 103 -15.99 -7.29 24.38
CA LEU A 103 -15.33 -8.52 23.96
C LEU A 103 -14.17 -8.26 22.96
N ALA A 104 -14.38 -7.35 22.02
CA ALA A 104 -13.33 -6.94 21.10
C ALA A 104 -12.15 -6.29 21.85
N LYS A 105 -12.43 -5.42 22.82
CA LYS A 105 -11.43 -4.83 23.70
C LYS A 105 -10.63 -5.90 24.46
N GLU A 106 -11.32 -6.84 25.10
CA GLU A 106 -10.69 -7.91 25.84
C GLU A 106 -9.75 -8.75 24.97
N ALA A 107 -10.20 -9.13 23.77
CA ALA A 107 -9.40 -9.86 22.80
C ALA A 107 -8.13 -9.10 22.38
N VAL A 108 -8.26 -7.81 22.07
CA VAL A 108 -7.13 -6.93 21.71
C VAL A 108 -6.16 -6.79 22.89
N VAL A 109 -6.65 -6.50 24.08
CA VAL A 109 -5.84 -6.30 25.28
C VAL A 109 -5.09 -7.57 25.64
N LYS A 110 -5.77 -8.71 25.62
CA LYS A 110 -5.16 -10.02 25.88
C LYS A 110 -4.05 -10.35 24.88
N LYS A 111 -4.30 -10.10 23.58
CA LYS A 111 -3.34 -10.42 22.51
C LYS A 111 -2.10 -9.53 22.54
N ILE A 112 -2.27 -8.23 22.75
CA ILE A 112 -1.19 -7.25 22.60
C ILE A 112 -0.43 -7.05 23.93
N TYR A 113 -1.13 -7.00 25.02
CA TYR A 113 -0.55 -6.60 26.30
C TYR A 113 -0.33 -7.76 27.28
N GLY A 114 -0.96 -8.92 27.04
CA GLY A 114 -0.74 -10.13 27.84
C GLY A 114 -0.80 -9.88 29.34
N SER A 115 0.34 -10.01 30.03
CA SER A 115 0.47 -9.77 31.48
C SER A 115 0.19 -8.32 31.91
N ASP A 116 0.40 -7.37 31.01
CA ASP A 116 0.16 -5.93 31.27
C ASP A 116 -1.29 -5.49 31.02
N ALA A 117 -2.19 -6.44 30.73
CA ALA A 117 -3.58 -6.17 30.40
C ALA A 117 -4.30 -5.25 31.42
N ARG A 118 -3.94 -5.35 32.71
CA ARG A 118 -4.53 -4.53 33.79
C ARG A 118 -4.33 -3.03 33.59
N LYS A 119 -3.20 -2.61 33.01
CA LYS A 119 -2.89 -1.21 32.74
C LYS A 119 -3.85 -0.57 31.74
N TYR A 120 -4.44 -1.39 30.87
CA TYR A 120 -5.31 -0.96 29.80
C TYR A 120 -6.81 -1.16 30.10
N ALA A 121 -7.14 -1.66 31.31
CA ALA A 121 -8.52 -1.92 31.71
C ALA A 121 -9.40 -0.66 31.65
N THR A 122 -8.82 0.52 31.97
CA THR A 122 -9.50 1.81 31.98
C THR A 122 -9.64 2.46 30.59
N TYR A 123 -8.94 1.95 29.57
CA TYR A 123 -8.99 2.51 28.22
C TYR A 123 -10.30 2.08 27.54
N SER A 124 -10.90 2.99 26.77
CA SER A 124 -11.99 2.60 25.88
C SER A 124 -11.45 1.77 24.71
N TYR A 125 -12.32 1.03 24.05
CA TYR A 125 -11.92 0.31 22.82
C TYR A 125 -11.35 1.28 21.76
N SER A 126 -11.93 2.46 21.64
CA SER A 126 -11.43 3.53 20.77
C SER A 126 -10.05 4.02 21.16
N ASP A 127 -9.78 4.19 22.45
CA ASP A 127 -8.47 4.64 22.95
C ASP A 127 -7.34 3.67 22.62
N LEU A 128 -7.62 2.36 22.56
CA LEU A 128 -6.63 1.34 22.18
C LEU A 128 -6.11 1.54 20.76
N PHE A 129 -6.92 2.05 19.85
CA PHE A 129 -6.52 2.34 18.47
C PHE A 129 -6.15 3.80 18.22
N GLY A 130 -6.21 4.66 19.21
CA GLY A 130 -5.82 6.06 19.14
C GLY A 130 -4.30 6.24 19.17
N SER A 131 -3.77 7.11 18.29
CA SER A 131 -2.32 7.31 18.13
C SER A 131 -1.60 7.90 19.36
N ARG A 132 -2.31 8.54 20.28
CA ARG A 132 -1.71 9.26 21.43
C ARG A 132 -1.66 8.46 22.73
N LYS A 133 -2.50 7.44 22.86
CA LYS A 133 -2.66 6.71 24.13
C LYS A 133 -2.30 5.24 24.05
N SER A 134 -2.32 4.66 22.84
CA SER A 134 -2.11 3.23 22.68
C SER A 134 -0.71 2.93 22.14
N ASN A 135 -0.14 1.84 22.65
CA ASN A 135 1.11 1.29 22.16
C ASN A 135 0.84 0.19 21.09
N ILE A 136 -0.25 0.32 20.33
CA ILE A 136 -0.50 -0.57 19.19
C ILE A 136 0.32 -0.04 18.01
N TYR A 137 1.42 -0.70 17.71
CA TYR A 137 2.31 -0.39 16.59
C TYR A 137 1.96 -1.26 15.37
N PHE A 138 2.59 -0.98 14.26
CA PHE A 138 2.43 -1.70 12.99
C PHE A 138 2.55 -3.23 13.16
N LYS A 139 3.55 -3.70 13.94
CA LYS A 139 3.71 -5.11 14.30
C LYS A 139 2.47 -5.67 15.01
N ASN A 140 1.92 -4.92 15.97
CA ASN A 140 0.75 -5.37 16.72
C ASN A 140 -0.49 -5.50 15.84
N LEU A 141 -0.65 -4.61 14.84
CA LEU A 141 -1.73 -4.71 13.84
C LEU A 141 -1.59 -5.98 13.02
N LYS A 142 -0.37 -6.33 12.56
CA LYS A 142 -0.08 -7.61 11.91
C LYS A 142 -0.50 -8.79 12.79
N ASP A 143 -0.10 -8.79 14.06
CA ASP A 143 -0.37 -9.87 15.00
C ASP A 143 -1.87 -10.03 15.30
N LEU A 144 -2.63 -8.92 15.36
CA LEU A 144 -4.09 -8.93 15.51
C LEU A 144 -4.77 -9.51 14.27
N ILE A 145 -4.39 -9.08 13.08
CA ILE A 145 -4.95 -9.60 11.82
C ILE A 145 -4.62 -11.08 11.68
N ASN A 146 -3.37 -11.46 11.91
CA ASN A 146 -2.92 -12.84 11.78
C ASN A 146 -3.68 -13.79 12.74
N SER A 147 -3.88 -13.38 14.00
CA SER A 147 -4.60 -14.21 14.99
C SER A 147 -6.12 -14.23 14.81
N ASN A 148 -6.66 -13.37 13.99
CA ASN A 148 -8.08 -13.28 13.66
C ASN A 148 -8.31 -13.43 12.16
N TRP A 149 -7.46 -14.20 11.47
CA TRP A 149 -7.40 -14.27 10.00
C TRP A 149 -8.75 -14.56 9.35
N ASP A 150 -9.58 -15.39 9.94
CA ASP A 150 -10.90 -15.74 9.39
C ASP A 150 -11.80 -14.52 9.15
N TYR A 151 -11.63 -13.45 9.91
CA TYR A 151 -12.37 -12.20 9.72
C TYR A 151 -11.74 -11.26 8.70
N PHE A 152 -10.49 -11.54 8.29
CA PHE A 152 -9.72 -10.68 7.39
C PHE A 152 -9.40 -11.32 6.04
N LYS A 153 -9.66 -12.62 5.86
CA LYS A 153 -9.26 -13.38 4.67
C LYS A 153 -9.84 -12.85 3.35
N ASP A 154 -10.99 -12.18 3.40
CA ASP A 154 -11.62 -11.63 2.20
C ASP A 154 -10.93 -10.35 1.68
N PHE A 155 -10.03 -9.76 2.47
CA PHE A 155 -9.24 -8.58 2.09
C PHE A 155 -7.90 -8.94 1.45
N TRP A 156 -7.40 -10.15 1.67
CA TRP A 156 -6.12 -10.61 1.13
C TRP A 156 -6.20 -12.04 0.63
N ASN A 157 -5.58 -12.31 -0.51
CA ASN A 157 -5.65 -13.61 -1.16
C ASN A 157 -5.04 -14.75 -0.32
N LYS A 158 -3.96 -14.47 0.43
CA LYS A 158 -3.23 -15.48 1.22
C LYS A 158 -2.64 -14.86 2.48
N GLN A 159 -2.81 -15.56 3.60
CA GLN A 159 -2.28 -15.15 4.91
C GLN A 159 -0.76 -15.00 4.91
N GLU A 160 -0.05 -15.94 4.32
CA GLU A 160 1.42 -15.92 4.23
C GLU A 160 1.95 -14.72 3.45
N MET A 161 1.29 -14.35 2.36
CA MET A 161 1.66 -13.16 1.59
C MET A 161 1.44 -11.88 2.37
N PHE A 162 0.33 -11.79 3.11
CA PHE A 162 0.07 -10.65 4.00
C PHE A 162 1.14 -10.55 5.08
N ILE A 163 1.46 -11.65 5.78
CA ILE A 163 2.47 -11.67 6.84
C ILE A 163 3.83 -11.23 6.29
N SER A 164 4.26 -11.81 5.15
CA SER A 164 5.54 -11.48 4.51
C SER A 164 5.62 -9.99 4.14
N ALA A 165 4.58 -9.44 3.52
CA ALA A 165 4.53 -8.03 3.18
C ALA A 165 4.60 -7.12 4.41
N MET A 166 3.87 -7.46 5.48
CA MET A 166 3.90 -6.71 6.73
C MET A 166 5.26 -6.80 7.44
N ASP A 167 5.96 -7.92 7.35
CA ASP A 167 7.30 -8.08 7.92
C ASP A 167 8.33 -7.26 7.16
N ILE A 168 8.28 -7.22 5.84
CA ILE A 168 9.12 -6.34 5.01
C ILE A 168 8.88 -4.87 5.42
N LEU A 169 7.64 -4.42 5.46
CA LEU A 169 7.30 -3.05 5.85
C LEU A 169 7.70 -2.71 7.29
N ASN A 170 7.65 -3.68 8.20
CA ASN A 170 8.05 -3.46 9.59
C ASN A 170 9.56 -3.47 9.79
N ASN A 171 10.30 -4.32 9.11
CA ASN A 171 11.74 -4.49 9.29
C ASN A 171 12.54 -3.49 8.46
N GLU A 172 12.21 -3.33 7.19
CA GLU A 172 12.91 -2.44 6.28
C GLU A 172 12.46 -0.97 6.41
N GLY A 173 11.23 -0.74 6.87
CA GLY A 173 10.71 0.59 7.17
C GLY A 173 11.19 1.20 8.50
N ARG A 174 12.09 0.54 9.25
CA ARG A 174 12.59 0.99 10.56
C ARG A 174 14.03 1.53 10.55
N PHE A 175 14.53 1.99 9.45
CA PHE A 175 15.88 2.57 9.36
C PHE A 175 16.10 3.78 10.27
N ASP A 176 15.02 4.44 10.70
CA ASP A 176 15.05 5.54 11.66
C ASP A 176 15.46 5.13 13.08
N ALA A 177 15.31 3.85 13.44
CA ALA A 177 15.72 3.37 14.76
C ALA A 177 17.21 3.01 14.87
N HIS A 178 17.94 2.96 13.75
CA HIS A 178 19.35 2.52 13.70
C HIS A 178 20.28 3.44 12.91
N ALA A 179 19.79 4.58 12.44
CA ALA A 179 20.65 5.62 11.88
C ALA A 179 21.34 6.37 13.00
N THR A 180 22.23 5.70 13.72
CA THR A 180 23.34 6.39 14.40
C THR A 180 24.32 6.80 13.33
N ILE A 181 24.31 8.09 13.02
CA ILE A 181 25.38 8.79 12.28
C ILE A 181 26.59 8.87 13.17
#